data_9b22d7a6dbbaf3790387f1bfaea90191
#
_entry.id   9b22d7a6dbbaf3790387f1bfaea90191
#
_cell.length_a   1.000
_cell.length_b   1.000
_cell.length_c   1.000
_cell.angle_alpha   90.00
_cell.angle_beta   90.00
_cell.angle_gamma   90.00
#
_symmetry.space_group_name_H-M   'P 1'
#
loop_
_entity.id
_entity.type
_entity.pdbx_description
1 polymer ?
#
loop_
_entity_poly.entity_id
_entity_poly.type
_entity_poly.pdbx_seq_one_letter_code
_entity_poly.pdbx_strand_id
1 'polypeptide(L)'
;GTEKVLFFPSSFRRSIKYGQKDAANEILRTEVLSRLQKGEEGLCIVTYPDALAEKVVSRKELSDKTLKLNVGEKVDTTFITDVLHSYGFEYVDYVYEPGQYAVRGSIIDVFSFASEYPYRIDFFGDEVESIRTFEVESQLSREKKSGVSIVPDLAVTGDAVSYTHLRAHE
;
A
#
# COMPACT_ATOMS: atom_id res chain seq x y z
N GLY A 1 -10.35 5.00 -19.00
CA GLY A 1 -11.52 5.10 -18.13
C GLY A 1 -11.30 4.28 -16.88
N THR A 2 -11.45 4.90 -15.72
CA THR A 2 -11.36 4.20 -14.42
C THR A 2 -12.53 3.22 -14.33
N GLU A 3 -12.22 1.94 -14.12
CA GLU A 3 -13.26 0.95 -13.85
C GLU A 3 -14.05 1.38 -12.60
N LYS A 4 -15.38 1.47 -12.78
CA LYS A 4 -16.31 1.82 -11.69
C LYS A 4 -16.85 0.60 -10.94
N VAL A 5 -16.61 -0.61 -11.47
CA VAL A 5 -16.99 -1.88 -10.85
C VAL A 5 -15.75 -2.47 -10.21
N LEU A 6 -15.78 -2.64 -8.90
CA LEU A 6 -14.67 -3.15 -8.10
C LEU A 6 -15.08 -4.43 -7.38
N PHE A 7 -14.16 -5.35 -7.24
CA PHE A 7 -14.35 -6.57 -6.47
C PHE A 7 -13.69 -6.44 -5.10
N PHE A 8 -14.46 -6.75 -4.03
CA PHE A 8 -13.98 -6.73 -2.65
C PHE A 8 -14.03 -8.15 -2.08
N PRO A 9 -12.98 -8.96 -2.30
CA PRO A 9 -12.92 -10.35 -1.84
C PRO A 9 -12.52 -10.46 -0.36
N SER A 10 -12.64 -11.69 0.19
CA SER A 10 -11.98 -12.07 1.44
C SER A 10 -10.45 -12.07 1.26
N SER A 11 -9.71 -11.65 2.29
CA SER A 11 -8.24 -11.70 2.28
C SER A 11 -7.69 -13.12 2.37
N PHE A 12 -8.52 -14.13 2.66
CA PHE A 12 -8.08 -15.51 2.82
C PHE A 12 -8.40 -16.40 1.61
N ARG A 13 -7.47 -17.29 1.26
CA ARG A 13 -7.72 -18.34 0.26
C ARG A 13 -8.64 -19.43 0.82
N ARG A 14 -9.71 -19.77 0.07
CA ARG A 14 -10.65 -20.84 0.44
C ARG A 14 -10.05 -22.26 0.39
N SER A 15 -8.92 -22.48 -0.29
CA SER A 15 -8.54 -23.85 -0.71
C SER A 15 -7.24 -24.43 -0.15
N ILE A 16 -6.41 -23.68 0.57
CA ILE A 16 -5.13 -24.19 1.07
C ILE A 16 -4.82 -23.63 2.45
N LYS A 17 -4.84 -24.51 3.46
CA LYS A 17 -4.48 -24.24 4.87
C LYS A 17 -5.09 -22.97 5.48
N TYR A 18 -5.91 -23.14 6.47
CA TYR A 18 -6.48 -22.08 7.31
C TYR A 18 -5.41 -21.04 7.68
N GLY A 19 -5.65 -19.77 7.33
CA GLY A 19 -4.83 -18.65 7.75
C GLY A 19 -3.83 -18.10 6.72
N GLN A 20 -3.75 -18.65 5.51
CA GLN A 20 -2.93 -18.02 4.45
C GLN A 20 -3.70 -16.90 3.75
N LYS A 21 -3.16 -15.69 3.86
CA LYS A 21 -3.67 -14.51 3.13
C LYS A 21 -3.30 -14.60 1.65
N ASP A 22 -4.18 -14.12 0.80
CA ASP A 22 -3.97 -14.02 -0.65
C ASP A 22 -3.56 -12.58 -1.00
N ALA A 23 -2.32 -12.38 -1.40
CA ALA A 23 -1.79 -11.06 -1.73
C ALA A 23 -2.61 -10.35 -2.83
N ALA A 24 -3.11 -11.09 -3.83
CA ALA A 24 -3.95 -10.53 -4.88
C ALA A 24 -5.28 -10.01 -4.32
N ASN A 25 -5.90 -10.75 -3.41
CA ASN A 25 -7.14 -10.33 -2.74
C ASN A 25 -6.91 -9.12 -1.83
N GLU A 26 -5.79 -9.05 -1.14
CA GLU A 26 -5.42 -7.89 -0.30
C GLU A 26 -5.26 -6.62 -1.12
N ILE A 27 -4.65 -6.71 -2.30
CA ILE A 27 -4.53 -5.59 -3.25
C ILE A 27 -5.92 -5.08 -3.66
N LEU A 28 -6.82 -5.98 -4.05
CA LEU A 28 -8.19 -5.61 -4.44
C LEU A 28 -8.95 -4.94 -3.29
N ARG A 29 -8.84 -5.46 -2.07
CA ARG A 29 -9.44 -4.85 -0.87
C ARG A 29 -8.89 -3.46 -0.61
N THR A 30 -7.56 -3.31 -0.66
CA THR A 30 -6.87 -2.03 -0.45
C THR A 30 -7.27 -0.98 -1.49
N GLU A 31 -7.40 -1.38 -2.75
CA GLU A 31 -7.87 -0.49 -3.81
C GLU A 31 -9.27 0.05 -3.53
N VAL A 32 -10.21 -0.84 -3.20
CA VAL A 32 -11.60 -0.44 -2.85
C VAL A 32 -11.61 0.54 -1.69
N LEU A 33 -10.92 0.22 -0.59
CA LEU A 33 -10.88 1.07 0.60
C LEU A 33 -10.24 2.43 0.32
N SER A 34 -9.17 2.46 -0.47
CA SER A 34 -8.48 3.69 -0.87
C SER A 34 -9.38 4.60 -1.73
N ARG A 35 -10.14 4.03 -2.67
CA ARG A 35 -11.06 4.80 -3.52
C ARG A 35 -12.27 5.32 -2.75
N LEU A 36 -12.82 4.51 -1.83
CA LEU A 36 -13.86 4.97 -0.90
C LEU A 36 -13.37 6.10 0.00
N GLN A 37 -12.13 6.01 0.49
CA GLN A 37 -11.52 7.05 1.32
C GLN A 37 -11.40 8.37 0.55
N LYS A 38 -11.03 8.32 -0.72
CA LYS A 38 -10.95 9.51 -1.60
C LYS A 38 -12.31 10.13 -1.89
N GLY A 39 -13.40 9.47 -1.48
CA GLY A 39 -14.75 9.94 -1.74
C GLY A 39 -15.17 9.83 -3.19
N GLU A 40 -14.62 8.88 -3.94
CA GLU A 40 -14.98 8.64 -5.34
C GLU A 40 -16.43 8.19 -5.44
N GLU A 41 -17.23 8.88 -6.26
CA GLU A 41 -18.64 8.60 -6.43
C GLU A 41 -18.91 7.65 -7.59
N GLY A 42 -20.04 6.94 -7.50
CA GLY A 42 -20.52 6.05 -8.57
C GLY A 42 -19.76 4.72 -8.64
N LEU A 43 -19.10 4.32 -7.56
CA LEU A 43 -18.47 3.00 -7.46
C LEU A 43 -19.50 1.90 -7.25
N CYS A 44 -19.39 0.82 -8.02
CA CYS A 44 -20.14 -0.41 -7.82
C CYS A 44 -19.19 -1.44 -7.20
N ILE A 45 -19.47 -1.89 -5.98
CA ILE A 45 -18.62 -2.84 -5.26
C ILE A 45 -19.32 -4.19 -5.21
N VAL A 46 -18.69 -5.20 -5.82
CA VAL A 46 -19.13 -6.59 -5.78
C VAL A 46 -18.40 -7.29 -4.65
N THR A 47 -19.14 -7.93 -3.75
CA THR A 47 -18.59 -8.60 -2.58
C THR A 47 -19.48 -9.76 -2.12
N TYR A 48 -19.09 -10.45 -1.08
CA TYR A 48 -19.85 -11.57 -0.48
C TYR A 48 -19.73 -11.54 1.06
N PRO A 49 -20.61 -12.26 1.81
CA PRO A 49 -20.72 -12.12 3.26
C PRO A 49 -19.41 -12.34 4.03
N ASP A 50 -18.61 -13.36 3.67
CA ASP A 50 -17.34 -13.64 4.36
C ASP A 50 -16.34 -12.47 4.23
N ALA A 51 -16.30 -11.83 3.07
CA ALA A 51 -15.46 -10.67 2.84
C ALA A 51 -15.88 -9.45 3.66
N LEU A 52 -17.20 -9.26 3.86
CA LEU A 52 -17.75 -8.17 4.67
C LEU A 52 -17.58 -8.42 6.18
N ALA A 53 -17.54 -9.66 6.61
CA ALA A 53 -17.34 -10.01 8.01
C ALA A 53 -15.92 -9.75 8.51
N GLU A 54 -14.94 -9.64 7.61
CA GLU A 54 -13.58 -9.31 7.96
C GLU A 54 -13.45 -7.86 8.42
N LYS A 55 -12.68 -7.65 9.49
CA LYS A 55 -12.38 -6.30 9.98
C LYS A 55 -11.68 -5.49 8.88
N VAL A 56 -12.12 -4.27 8.69
CA VAL A 56 -11.50 -3.28 7.82
C VAL A 56 -11.00 -2.11 8.64
N VAL A 57 -9.91 -1.51 8.15
CA VAL A 57 -9.35 -0.30 8.77
C VAL A 57 -10.30 0.87 8.52
N SER A 58 -10.54 1.68 9.54
CA SER A 58 -11.39 2.85 9.40
C SER A 58 -10.76 3.88 8.46
N ARG A 59 -11.60 4.76 7.88
CA ARG A 59 -11.13 5.87 7.02
C ARG A 59 -10.05 6.72 7.69
N LYS A 60 -10.23 6.99 8.99
CA LYS A 60 -9.27 7.78 9.76
C LYS A 60 -7.94 7.06 9.91
N GLU A 61 -7.96 5.79 10.30
CA GLU A 61 -6.74 4.98 10.46
C GLU A 61 -5.99 4.83 9.15
N LEU A 62 -6.70 4.65 8.03
CA LEU A 62 -6.08 4.59 6.70
C LEU A 62 -5.42 5.92 6.33
N SER A 63 -6.10 7.05 6.58
CA SER A 63 -5.56 8.39 6.32
C SER A 63 -4.32 8.68 7.17
N ASP A 64 -4.37 8.33 8.44
CA ASP A 64 -3.26 8.56 9.39
C ASP A 64 -2.04 7.68 9.07
N LYS A 65 -2.25 6.52 8.43
CA LYS A 65 -1.19 5.57 8.06
C LYS A 65 -0.73 5.66 6.61
N THR A 66 -1.27 6.57 5.81
CA THR A 66 -0.84 6.74 4.42
C THR A 66 0.34 7.71 4.36
N LEU A 67 1.49 7.22 3.88
CA LEU A 67 2.65 8.07 3.62
C LEU A 67 2.44 8.82 2.30
N LYS A 68 2.43 10.15 2.37
CA LYS A 68 2.34 11.05 1.20
C LYS A 68 3.66 11.77 1.01
N LEU A 69 4.15 11.77 -0.21
CA LEU A 69 5.36 12.48 -0.62
C LEU A 69 5.08 13.29 -1.88
N ASN A 70 5.62 14.50 -1.96
CA ASN A 70 5.50 15.36 -3.12
C ASN A 70 6.89 15.79 -3.62
N VAL A 71 7.02 16.02 -4.91
CA VAL A 71 8.25 16.59 -5.50
C VAL A 71 8.53 17.95 -4.88
N GLY A 72 9.78 18.19 -4.49
CA GLY A 72 10.24 19.39 -3.80
C GLY A 72 10.08 19.36 -2.29
N GLU A 73 9.48 18.31 -1.73
CA GLU A 73 9.34 18.14 -0.29
C GLU A 73 10.66 17.70 0.35
N LYS A 74 10.98 18.26 1.49
CA LYS A 74 12.15 17.83 2.29
C LYS A 74 11.73 16.78 3.29
N VAL A 75 12.36 15.63 3.20
CA VAL A 75 12.10 14.49 4.08
C VAL A 75 13.35 13.61 4.20
N ASP A 76 13.64 13.16 5.40
CA ASP A 76 14.74 12.24 5.63
C ASP A 76 14.43 10.84 5.03
N THR A 77 15.35 10.34 4.21
CA THR A 77 15.22 9.00 3.61
C THR A 77 15.16 7.89 4.66
N THR A 78 15.86 8.07 5.79
CA THR A 78 15.81 7.13 6.93
C THR A 78 14.39 7.08 7.53
N PHE A 79 13.75 8.23 7.68
CA PHE A 79 12.36 8.30 8.14
C PHE A 79 11.41 7.54 7.20
N ILE A 80 11.60 7.68 5.88
CA ILE A 80 10.76 6.96 4.89
C ILE A 80 10.95 5.45 5.03
N THR A 81 12.19 4.96 5.12
CA THR A 81 12.47 3.53 5.26
C THR A 81 11.94 2.96 6.57
N ASP A 82 12.02 3.71 7.66
CA ASP A 82 11.47 3.31 8.96
C ASP A 82 9.93 3.21 8.89
N VAL A 83 9.27 4.15 8.22
CA VAL A 83 7.82 4.11 7.99
C VAL A 83 7.44 2.90 7.14
N LEU A 84 8.14 2.64 6.03
CA LEU A 84 7.88 1.48 5.17
C LEU A 84 8.06 0.16 5.92
N HIS A 85 9.10 0.07 6.73
CA HIS A 85 9.32 -1.09 7.59
C HIS A 85 8.18 -1.26 8.62
N SER A 86 7.72 -0.15 9.24
CA SER A 86 6.58 -0.16 10.18
C SER A 86 5.26 -0.55 9.51
N TYR A 87 5.14 -0.32 8.20
CA TYR A 87 4.00 -0.74 7.39
C TYR A 87 4.03 -2.23 7.00
N GLY A 88 5.11 -2.95 7.37
CA GLY A 88 5.30 -4.35 7.01
C GLY A 88 5.83 -4.56 5.60
N PHE A 89 6.41 -3.53 4.98
CA PHE A 89 7.04 -3.66 3.67
C PHE A 89 8.35 -4.43 3.79
N GLU A 90 8.59 -5.33 2.84
CA GLU A 90 9.80 -6.12 2.74
C GLU A 90 10.91 -5.33 2.03
N TYR A 91 12.11 -5.30 2.63
CA TYR A 91 13.30 -4.76 1.98
C TYR A 91 13.89 -5.78 1.00
N VAL A 92 14.06 -5.37 -0.25
CA VAL A 92 14.57 -6.21 -1.35
C VAL A 92 15.63 -5.47 -2.18
N ASP A 93 16.41 -6.17 -2.98
CA ASP A 93 17.36 -5.55 -3.91
C ASP A 93 16.67 -4.90 -5.10
N TYR A 94 15.61 -5.55 -5.61
CA TYR A 94 14.76 -5.08 -6.70
C TYR A 94 13.29 -5.31 -6.36
N VAL A 95 12.45 -4.32 -6.64
CA VAL A 95 11.01 -4.38 -6.37
C VAL A 95 10.29 -5.07 -7.52
N TYR A 96 9.54 -6.13 -7.21
CA TYR A 96 8.73 -6.90 -8.16
C TYR A 96 7.26 -7.01 -7.77
N GLU A 97 6.95 -6.92 -6.49
CA GLU A 97 5.60 -7.16 -5.97
C GLU A 97 5.17 -6.04 -5.01
N PRO A 98 3.84 -5.79 -4.88
CA PRO A 98 3.32 -4.89 -3.86
C PRO A 98 3.79 -5.27 -2.46
N GLY A 99 4.08 -4.26 -1.65
CA GLY A 99 4.61 -4.46 -0.31
C GLY A 99 6.13 -4.61 -0.25
N GLN A 100 6.84 -4.38 -1.35
CA GLN A 100 8.29 -4.38 -1.40
C GLN A 100 8.84 -2.97 -1.56
N TYR A 101 10.04 -2.73 -1.03
CA TYR A 101 10.83 -1.52 -1.26
C TYR A 101 12.32 -1.84 -1.36
N ALA A 102 13.04 -1.00 -2.11
CA ALA A 102 14.47 -1.09 -2.30
C ALA A 102 15.12 0.30 -2.15
N VAL A 103 16.33 0.35 -1.62
CA VAL A 103 17.12 1.58 -1.49
C VAL A 103 18.43 1.41 -2.23
N ARG A 104 18.67 2.29 -3.20
CA ARG A 104 19.89 2.29 -4.00
C ARG A 104 20.43 3.71 -4.14
N GLY A 105 21.44 4.06 -3.32
CA GLY A 105 21.97 5.42 -3.28
C GLY A 105 20.90 6.44 -2.89
N SER A 106 20.63 7.40 -3.78
CA SER A 106 19.60 8.42 -3.60
C SER A 106 18.20 7.99 -4.02
N ILE A 107 18.00 6.72 -4.43
CA ILE A 107 16.76 6.24 -5.00
C ILE A 107 16.07 5.30 -4.00
N ILE A 108 14.78 5.54 -3.77
CA ILE A 108 13.88 4.61 -3.09
C ILE A 108 12.85 4.12 -4.11
N ASP A 109 12.85 2.82 -4.38
CA ASP A 109 11.80 2.15 -5.13
C ASP A 109 10.81 1.55 -4.15
N VAL A 110 9.51 1.72 -4.39
CA VAL A 110 8.45 1.20 -3.51
C VAL A 110 7.22 0.80 -4.30
N PHE A 111 6.65 -0.35 -3.96
CA PHE A 111 5.40 -0.81 -4.56
C PHE A 111 4.28 -0.78 -3.53
N SER A 112 3.46 0.26 -3.58
CA SER A 112 2.28 0.42 -2.72
C SER A 112 1.22 -0.63 -3.02
N PHE A 113 0.47 -1.08 -2.01
CA PHE A 113 -0.65 -2.00 -2.18
C PHE A 113 -1.83 -1.42 -2.98
N ALA A 114 -1.93 -0.10 -3.09
CA ALA A 114 -3.00 0.57 -3.83
C ALA A 114 -2.56 1.06 -5.22
N SER A 115 -1.44 0.60 -5.75
CA SER A 115 -0.88 1.07 -7.01
C SER A 115 -0.73 -0.07 -8.02
N GLU A 116 -0.98 0.23 -9.28
CA GLU A 116 -0.77 -0.70 -10.39
C GLU A 116 0.72 -0.89 -10.72
N TYR A 117 1.50 0.19 -10.56
CA TYR A 117 2.94 0.23 -10.84
C TYR A 117 3.71 0.69 -9.60
N PRO A 118 4.94 0.20 -9.42
CA PRO A 118 5.82 0.72 -8.38
C PRO A 118 6.29 2.13 -8.70
N TYR A 119 6.69 2.84 -7.65
CA TYR A 119 7.24 4.19 -7.73
C TYR A 119 8.74 4.19 -7.50
N ARG A 120 9.43 5.03 -8.26
CA ARG A 120 10.84 5.36 -8.08
C ARG A 120 10.94 6.80 -7.64
N ILE A 121 11.45 7.01 -6.43
CA ILE A 121 11.58 8.31 -5.79
C ILE A 121 13.07 8.64 -5.75
N ASP A 122 13.49 9.67 -6.45
CA ASP A 122 14.87 10.13 -6.48
C ASP A 122 15.03 11.34 -5.58
N PHE A 123 16.10 11.37 -4.80
CA PHE A 123 16.41 12.41 -3.82
C PHE A 123 17.68 13.17 -4.21
N PHE A 124 17.65 14.47 -4.01
CA PHE A 124 18.83 15.30 -3.96
C PHE A 124 19.06 15.76 -2.52
N GLY A 125 19.97 15.10 -1.81
CA GLY A 125 20.10 15.26 -0.37
C GLY A 125 18.86 14.78 0.37
N ASP A 126 18.16 15.68 1.05
CA ASP A 126 16.90 15.44 1.77
C ASP A 126 15.64 15.89 1.00
N GLU A 127 15.81 16.38 -0.22
CA GLU A 127 14.71 16.85 -1.06
C GLU A 127 14.30 15.82 -2.11
N VAL A 128 13.00 15.60 -2.26
CA VAL A 128 12.43 14.76 -3.32
C VAL A 128 12.60 15.47 -4.65
N GLU A 129 13.55 15.00 -5.47
CA GLU A 129 13.87 15.61 -6.78
C GLU A 129 12.87 15.16 -7.85
N SER A 130 12.52 13.87 -7.88
CA SER A 130 11.56 13.35 -8.85
C SER A 130 10.84 12.09 -8.33
N ILE A 131 9.62 11.91 -8.82
CA ILE A 131 8.82 10.72 -8.60
C ILE A 131 8.36 10.18 -9.95
N ARG A 132 8.58 8.90 -10.20
CA ARG A 132 8.16 8.22 -11.45
C ARG A 132 7.59 6.86 -11.14
N THR A 133 6.69 6.39 -11.98
CA THR A 133 6.34 4.97 -12.02
C THR A 133 7.36 4.23 -12.88
N PHE A 134 7.50 2.93 -12.67
CA PHE A 134 8.37 2.09 -13.50
C PHE A 134 7.76 0.70 -13.75
N GLU A 135 8.26 0.05 -14.79
CA GLU A 135 7.89 -1.32 -15.15
C GLU A 135 8.68 -2.32 -14.31
N VAL A 136 7.97 -3.29 -13.76
CA VAL A 136 8.57 -4.33 -12.92
C VAL A 136 9.57 -5.20 -13.69
N GLU A 137 9.20 -5.66 -14.89
CA GLU A 137 10.01 -6.57 -15.69
C GLU A 137 11.29 -5.92 -16.23
N SER A 138 11.17 -4.73 -16.80
CA SER A 138 12.28 -4.01 -17.42
C SER A 138 13.03 -3.10 -16.46
N GLN A 139 12.44 -2.77 -15.31
CA GLN A 139 12.93 -1.76 -14.35
C GLN A 139 13.07 -0.34 -14.95
N LEU A 140 12.46 -0.09 -16.11
CA LEU A 140 12.50 1.20 -16.80
C LEU A 140 11.41 2.14 -16.31
N SER A 141 11.77 3.41 -16.15
CA SER A 141 10.84 4.47 -15.77
C SER A 141 9.76 4.68 -16.82
N ARG A 142 8.52 4.94 -16.36
CA ARG A 142 7.34 5.22 -17.20
C ARG A 142 6.95 6.69 -17.12
N GLU A 143 6.10 7.01 -16.17
CA GLU A 143 5.47 8.33 -16.05
C GLU A 143 6.03 9.12 -14.89
N LYS A 144 6.22 10.42 -15.09
CA LYS A 144 6.49 11.36 -14.00
C LYS A 144 5.19 11.63 -13.21
N LYS A 145 5.35 11.72 -11.90
CA LYS A 145 4.27 12.08 -10.96
C LYS A 145 4.70 13.28 -10.12
N SER A 146 3.75 14.12 -9.74
CA SER A 146 3.99 15.23 -8.81
C SER A 146 4.02 14.80 -7.36
N GLY A 147 3.42 13.66 -7.04
CA GLY A 147 3.37 13.08 -5.71
C GLY A 147 3.02 11.61 -5.73
N VAL A 148 3.16 10.98 -4.59
CA VAL A 148 2.82 9.57 -4.36
C VAL A 148 2.13 9.41 -3.01
N SER A 149 1.17 8.49 -2.96
CA SER A 149 0.55 8.02 -1.72
C SER A 149 0.86 6.53 -1.55
N ILE A 150 1.60 6.20 -0.51
CA ILE A 150 2.00 4.83 -0.20
C ILE A 150 1.06 4.31 0.89
N VAL A 151 0.28 3.31 0.54
CA VAL A 151 -0.70 2.68 1.43
C VAL A 151 -0.11 1.41 2.02
N PRO A 152 -0.18 1.23 3.36
CA PRO A 152 0.30 0.02 4.02
C PRO A 152 -0.56 -1.20 3.68
N ASP A 153 -0.08 -2.38 4.02
CA ASP A 153 -0.90 -3.59 4.05
C ASP A 153 -1.96 -3.46 5.17
N LEU A 154 -3.19 -3.22 4.78
CA LEU A 154 -4.31 -3.02 5.70
C LEU A 154 -4.67 -4.29 6.49
N ALA A 155 -4.32 -5.46 5.98
CA ALA A 155 -4.56 -6.72 6.67
C ALA A 155 -3.63 -6.88 7.89
N VAL A 156 -2.35 -6.52 7.75
CA VAL A 156 -1.36 -6.57 8.84
C VAL A 156 -1.70 -5.54 9.93
N THR A 157 -2.13 -4.34 9.55
CA THR A 157 -2.47 -3.29 10.52
C THR A 157 -3.75 -3.60 11.30
N GLY A 158 -4.70 -4.33 10.73
CA GLY A 158 -5.92 -4.79 11.41
C GLY A 158 -5.63 -5.79 12.53
N ASP A 159 -4.71 -6.72 12.32
CA ASP A 159 -4.34 -7.73 13.30
C ASP A 159 -3.51 -7.15 14.46
N ALA A 160 -2.64 -6.17 14.19
CA ALA A 160 -1.85 -5.50 15.22
C ALA A 160 -2.72 -4.74 16.25
N VAL A 161 -3.81 -4.13 15.81
CA VAL A 161 -4.77 -3.46 16.70
C VAL A 161 -5.56 -4.47 17.55
N SER A 162 -5.84 -5.67 17.02
CA SER A 162 -6.52 -6.74 17.75
C SER A 162 -5.68 -7.30 18.90
N TYR A 163 -4.36 -7.43 18.71
CA TYR A 163 -3.44 -7.91 19.75
C TYR A 163 -3.22 -6.92 20.88
N THR A 164 -3.23 -5.61 20.60
CA THR A 164 -3.07 -4.59 21.64
C THR A 164 -4.31 -4.49 22.55
N HIS A 165 -5.49 -4.73 22.02
CA HIS A 165 -6.72 -4.76 22.82
C HIS A 165 -6.83 -6.00 23.72
N LEU A 166 -6.33 -7.14 23.30
CA LEU A 166 -6.32 -8.36 24.12
C LEU A 166 -5.31 -8.30 25.28
N ARG A 167 -4.21 -7.58 25.13
CA ARG A 167 -3.25 -7.38 26.24
C ARG A 167 -3.67 -6.32 27.27
N ALA A 168 -4.60 -5.45 26.94
CA ALA A 168 -5.10 -4.44 27.86
C ALA A 168 -6.21 -4.95 28.79
N HIS A 169 -6.68 -6.21 28.63
CA HIS A 169 -7.69 -6.87 29.47
C HIS A 169 -7.15 -8.03 30.32
N GLU A 170 -5.87 -8.31 30.28
CA GLU A 170 -5.15 -9.12 31.27
C GLU A 170 -4.48 -8.17 32.29
#